data_df5c72676b10422fbc2e35a4a1f1c3ac
#
_entry.id   df5c72676b10422fbc2e35a4a1f1c3ac
#
_cell.length_a   1.000
_cell.length_b   1.000
_cell.length_c   1.000
_cell.angle_alpha   90.00
_cell.angle_beta   90.00
_cell.angle_gamma   90.00
#
_symmetry.space_group_name_H-M   'P 1'
#
loop_
_entity.id
_entity.type
_entity.pdbx_description
1 polymer ?
#
loop_
_entity_poly.entity_id
_entity_poly.type
_entity_poly.pdbx_seq_one_letter_code
_entity_poly.pdbx_strand_id
1 'polypeptide(L)'
;AKIYYKYEGVSPAGSHKVSTAVPQAYFNKMVGITRLTTETGAGQWGSSIAFAGQMFGIEVRVYMVKVSYNQKPFRRSMMQTWGAEVFASPTDMTNAGKTALAADPNNPGSLGLAISEAVEEAASRKDTNYSLGSVLNHVCLHQTVIGLEAKKQFEKVGDYPDMVFACCGGGSNFAGTAFPFLADKAAGKKVRLVAAEPSSCPSLTKGVYAYDFGDVSGYTPLMKMYTLGHDFMPPSIHAGGLRYHGDS
;
A
#
# COMPACT_ATOMS: atom_id res chain seq x y z
N ALA A 1 27.04 -4.23 17.84
CA ALA A 1 26.11 -3.24 17.30
C ALA A 1 24.83 -3.22 18.13
N LYS A 2 24.26 -2.06 18.36
CA LYS A 2 22.91 -1.92 18.93
C LYS A 2 21.89 -2.00 17.76
N ILE A 3 20.80 -2.76 17.94
CA ILE A 3 19.73 -2.87 16.96
C ILE A 3 18.44 -2.39 17.61
N TYR A 4 17.82 -1.39 17.00
CA TYR A 4 16.51 -0.87 17.36
C TYR A 4 15.49 -1.27 16.28
N TYR A 5 14.25 -1.43 16.65
CA TYR A 5 13.16 -1.63 15.69
C TYR A 5 11.94 -0.79 16.06
N LYS A 6 11.34 -0.14 15.06
CA LYS A 6 10.09 0.59 15.20
C LYS A 6 8.94 -0.38 14.91
N TYR A 7 8.25 -0.81 15.97
CA TYR A 7 7.23 -1.85 15.85
C TYR A 7 5.84 -1.26 15.65
N GLU A 8 5.38 -1.26 14.39
CA GLU A 8 4.06 -0.78 14.00
C GLU A 8 2.98 -1.89 14.00
N GLY A 9 3.33 -3.11 14.38
CA GLY A 9 2.39 -4.24 14.52
C GLY A 9 1.38 -4.09 15.66
N VAL A 10 1.57 -3.12 16.55
CA VAL A 10 0.64 -2.77 17.64
C VAL A 10 -0.56 -1.93 17.16
N SER A 11 -0.54 -1.42 15.95
CA SER A 11 -1.69 -0.69 15.39
C SER A 11 -2.90 -1.64 15.24
N PRO A 12 -4.15 -1.12 15.23
CA PRO A 12 -5.33 -1.97 15.10
C PRO A 12 -5.32 -2.90 13.88
N ALA A 13 -4.72 -2.45 12.77
CA ALA A 13 -4.59 -3.25 11.55
C ALA A 13 -3.27 -4.06 11.47
N GLY A 14 -2.40 -3.96 12.48
CA GLY A 14 -1.13 -4.68 12.55
C GLY A 14 -0.08 -4.21 11.55
N SER A 15 -0.11 -2.94 11.12
CA SER A 15 0.87 -2.36 10.21
C SER A 15 0.89 -0.83 10.28
N HIS A 16 1.94 -0.20 9.69
CA HIS A 16 2.08 1.25 9.54
C HIS A 16 1.00 1.92 8.69
N LYS A 17 0.24 1.14 7.91
CA LYS A 17 -0.69 1.69 6.90
C LYS A 17 -1.86 2.47 7.49
N VAL A 18 -2.18 2.28 8.78
CA VAL A 18 -3.20 3.05 9.49
C VAL A 18 -2.88 4.55 9.46
N SER A 19 -1.60 4.94 9.49
CA SER A 19 -1.18 6.35 9.45
C SER A 19 -1.61 7.10 8.18
N THR A 20 -1.85 6.39 7.08
CA THR A 20 -2.43 7.00 5.86
C THR A 20 -3.90 6.67 5.69
N ALA A 21 -4.39 5.53 6.18
CA ALA A 21 -5.79 5.13 6.05
C ALA A 21 -6.73 6.10 6.79
N VAL A 22 -6.37 6.48 8.02
CA VAL A 22 -7.15 7.40 8.84
C VAL A 22 -7.34 8.76 8.16
N PRO A 23 -6.29 9.52 7.74
CA PRO A 23 -6.51 10.79 7.05
C PRO A 23 -7.21 10.62 5.69
N GLN A 24 -6.96 9.54 4.93
CA GLN A 24 -7.68 9.34 3.67
C GLN A 24 -9.18 9.15 3.90
N ALA A 25 -9.59 8.33 4.86
CA ALA A 25 -11.01 8.18 5.20
C ALA A 25 -11.62 9.48 5.75
N TYR A 26 -10.90 10.16 6.64
CA TYR A 26 -11.36 11.43 7.21
C TYR A 26 -11.63 12.49 6.13
N PHE A 27 -10.66 12.77 5.26
CA PHE A 27 -10.82 13.78 4.23
C PHE A 27 -11.87 13.43 3.18
N ASN A 28 -12.02 12.16 2.83
CA ASN A 28 -13.10 11.69 1.98
C ASN A 28 -14.47 11.93 2.63
N LYS A 29 -14.62 11.65 3.92
CA LYS A 29 -15.84 11.96 4.68
C LYS A 29 -16.16 13.44 4.67
N MET A 30 -15.15 14.29 4.86
CA MET A 30 -15.33 15.76 4.91
C MET A 30 -15.83 16.36 3.59
N VAL A 31 -15.54 15.73 2.45
CA VAL A 31 -16.03 16.16 1.13
C VAL A 31 -17.29 15.41 0.67
N GLY A 32 -17.93 14.66 1.57
CA GLY A 32 -19.22 14.02 1.31
C GLY A 32 -19.15 12.66 0.61
N ILE A 33 -17.98 12.06 0.49
CA ILE A 33 -17.82 10.69 -0.04
C ILE A 33 -18.37 9.69 0.97
N THR A 34 -19.17 8.75 0.51
CA THR A 34 -19.84 7.75 1.34
C THR A 34 -19.22 6.36 1.22
N ARG A 35 -18.46 6.10 0.14
CA ARG A 35 -17.78 4.82 -0.10
C ARG A 35 -16.35 5.01 -0.57
N LEU A 36 -15.47 4.14 -0.10
CA LEU A 36 -14.12 3.96 -0.64
C LEU A 36 -14.00 2.60 -1.31
N THR A 37 -13.41 2.56 -2.49
CA THR A 37 -12.93 1.33 -3.11
C THR A 37 -11.41 1.26 -3.01
N THR A 38 -10.89 0.06 -2.90
CA THR A 38 -9.44 -0.13 -2.83
C THR A 38 -9.05 -1.55 -3.23
N GLU A 39 -7.79 -1.72 -3.55
CA GLU A 39 -7.15 -3.02 -3.67
C GLU A 39 -6.47 -3.42 -2.37
N THR A 40 -6.11 -4.70 -2.26
CA THR A 40 -5.13 -5.14 -1.27
C THR A 40 -4.39 -6.40 -1.74
N GLY A 41 -3.08 -6.42 -1.56
CA GLY A 41 -2.25 -7.60 -1.81
C GLY A 41 -2.40 -8.61 -0.67
N ALA A 42 -1.56 -8.50 0.35
CA ALA A 42 -1.55 -9.40 1.51
C ALA A 42 -2.63 -9.10 2.56
N GLY A 43 -3.42 -8.05 2.39
CA GLY A 43 -4.52 -7.66 3.27
C GLY A 43 -4.20 -6.55 4.27
N GLN A 44 -2.97 -6.09 4.38
CA GLN A 44 -2.62 -5.03 5.34
C GLN A 44 -3.27 -3.69 5.01
N TRP A 45 -3.26 -3.30 3.73
CA TRP A 45 -3.92 -2.07 3.31
C TRP A 45 -5.43 -2.16 3.45
N GLY A 46 -6.05 -3.22 2.94
CA GLY A 46 -7.49 -3.45 3.09
C GLY A 46 -7.93 -3.43 4.55
N SER A 47 -7.18 -4.06 5.46
CA SER A 47 -7.47 -4.01 6.91
C SER A 47 -7.38 -2.59 7.46
N SER A 48 -6.38 -1.80 7.05
CA SER A 48 -6.19 -0.44 7.55
C SER A 48 -7.31 0.49 7.10
N ILE A 49 -7.72 0.41 5.83
CA ILE A 49 -8.79 1.28 5.31
C ILE A 49 -10.18 0.82 5.80
N ALA A 50 -10.40 -0.48 6.01
CA ALA A 50 -11.63 -1.00 6.62
C ALA A 50 -11.79 -0.46 8.07
N PHE A 51 -10.70 -0.50 8.85
CA PHE A 51 -10.68 0.10 10.19
C PHE A 51 -11.01 1.61 10.15
N ALA A 52 -10.36 2.37 9.27
CA ALA A 52 -10.60 3.79 9.13
C ALA A 52 -12.02 4.09 8.61
N GLY A 53 -12.54 3.29 7.69
CA GLY A 53 -13.92 3.40 7.20
C GLY A 53 -14.94 3.24 8.32
N GLN A 54 -14.75 2.26 9.20
CA GLN A 54 -15.60 2.07 10.38
C GLN A 54 -15.54 3.27 11.33
N MET A 55 -14.35 3.83 11.57
CA MET A 55 -14.20 5.02 12.44
C MET A 55 -15.01 6.22 11.98
N PHE A 56 -15.09 6.44 10.66
CA PHE A 56 -15.74 7.62 10.07
C PHE A 56 -17.10 7.33 9.44
N GLY A 57 -17.60 6.10 9.52
CA GLY A 57 -18.87 5.70 8.92
C GLY A 57 -18.85 5.81 7.39
N ILE A 58 -17.77 5.40 6.76
CA ILE A 58 -17.63 5.27 5.30
C ILE A 58 -17.64 3.79 4.93
N GLU A 59 -18.43 3.41 3.95
CA GLU A 59 -18.40 2.07 3.38
C GLU A 59 -17.05 1.79 2.71
N VAL A 60 -16.55 0.58 2.85
CA VAL A 60 -15.28 0.16 2.23
C VAL A 60 -15.48 -1.11 1.43
N ARG A 61 -15.06 -1.08 0.17
CA ARG A 61 -15.02 -2.25 -0.72
C ARG A 61 -13.59 -2.56 -1.11
N VAL A 62 -13.19 -3.81 -0.93
CA VAL A 62 -11.80 -4.25 -1.09
C VAL A 62 -11.69 -5.35 -2.13
N TYR A 63 -10.90 -5.12 -3.16
CA TYR A 63 -10.48 -6.12 -4.15
C TYR A 63 -9.16 -6.74 -3.68
N MET A 64 -9.23 -7.96 -3.16
CA MET A 64 -8.06 -8.65 -2.61
C MET A 64 -7.48 -9.63 -3.62
N VAL A 65 -6.18 -9.57 -3.87
CA VAL A 65 -5.48 -10.50 -4.77
C VAL A 65 -5.83 -11.94 -4.42
N LYS A 66 -6.37 -12.72 -5.37
CA LYS A 66 -6.98 -14.05 -5.19
C LYS A 66 -6.07 -15.04 -4.45
N VAL A 67 -4.78 -15.07 -4.78
CA VAL A 67 -3.82 -15.92 -4.06
C VAL A 67 -3.80 -15.58 -2.56
N SER A 68 -3.74 -14.31 -2.21
CA SER A 68 -3.72 -13.86 -0.83
C SER A 68 -5.08 -14.02 -0.14
N TYR A 69 -6.18 -13.83 -0.86
CA TYR A 69 -7.54 -14.05 -0.37
C TYR A 69 -7.71 -15.50 0.15
N ASN A 70 -7.14 -16.47 -0.58
CA ASN A 70 -7.19 -17.88 -0.21
C ASN A 70 -6.19 -18.23 0.90
N GLN A 71 -4.97 -17.68 0.85
CA GLN A 71 -3.90 -18.01 1.80
C GLN A 71 -4.05 -17.30 3.16
N LYS A 72 -4.82 -16.19 3.23
CA LYS A 72 -4.91 -15.35 4.43
C LYS A 72 -6.36 -15.08 4.84
N PRO A 73 -7.13 -16.14 5.18
CA PRO A 73 -8.56 -16.00 5.50
C PRO A 73 -8.81 -15.08 6.70
N PHE A 74 -7.92 -15.04 7.69
CA PHE A 74 -8.07 -14.18 8.85
C PHE A 74 -7.97 -12.69 8.52
N ARG A 75 -7.22 -12.30 7.48
CA ARG A 75 -7.22 -10.90 6.99
C ARG A 75 -8.56 -10.51 6.42
N ARG A 76 -9.19 -11.40 5.66
CA ARG A 76 -10.55 -11.20 5.16
C ARG A 76 -11.54 -11.05 6.32
N SER A 77 -11.52 -11.97 7.28
CA SER A 77 -12.40 -11.90 8.45
C SER A 77 -12.23 -10.60 9.24
N MET A 78 -10.99 -10.14 9.42
CA MET A 78 -10.69 -8.86 10.07
C MET A 78 -11.32 -7.67 9.33
N MET A 79 -11.18 -7.60 8.00
CA MET A 79 -11.80 -6.55 7.19
C MET A 79 -13.33 -6.58 7.29
N GLN A 80 -13.92 -7.76 7.21
CA GLN A 80 -15.38 -7.96 7.35
C GLN A 80 -15.89 -7.60 8.75
N THR A 81 -15.11 -7.85 9.81
CA THR A 81 -15.45 -7.43 11.18
C THR A 81 -15.55 -5.91 11.29
N TRP A 82 -14.79 -5.16 10.51
CA TRP A 82 -14.89 -3.70 10.40
C TRP A 82 -15.89 -3.23 9.33
N GLY A 83 -16.75 -4.13 8.83
CA GLY A 83 -17.84 -3.80 7.92
C GLY A 83 -17.43 -3.70 6.44
N ALA A 84 -16.20 -4.03 6.06
CA ALA A 84 -15.81 -3.99 4.67
C ALA A 84 -16.34 -5.18 3.87
N GLU A 85 -16.75 -4.92 2.62
CA GLU A 85 -16.97 -5.96 1.61
C GLU A 85 -15.63 -6.35 0.98
N VAL A 86 -15.35 -7.66 0.89
CA VAL A 86 -14.05 -8.16 0.39
C VAL A 86 -14.26 -9.19 -0.70
N PHE A 87 -13.71 -8.92 -1.88
CA PHE A 87 -13.82 -9.78 -3.06
C PHE A 87 -12.44 -10.29 -3.50
N ALA A 88 -12.42 -11.52 -4.02
CA ALA A 88 -11.20 -12.09 -4.60
C ALA A 88 -11.02 -11.54 -6.03
N SER A 89 -9.96 -10.76 -6.26
CA SER A 89 -9.60 -10.22 -7.58
C SER A 89 -8.75 -11.22 -8.37
N PRO A 90 -9.09 -11.51 -9.65
CA PRO A 90 -10.12 -10.90 -10.48
C PRO A 90 -11.54 -11.36 -10.15
N THR A 91 -12.53 -10.45 -10.34
CA THR A 91 -13.95 -10.70 -10.19
C THR A 91 -14.69 -10.68 -11.55
N ASP A 92 -15.91 -11.16 -11.57
CA ASP A 92 -16.83 -11.00 -12.71
C ASP A 92 -17.71 -9.72 -12.61
N MET A 93 -17.45 -8.87 -11.65
CA MET A 93 -18.22 -7.64 -11.41
C MET A 93 -17.74 -6.45 -12.27
N THR A 94 -16.46 -6.44 -12.61
CA THR A 94 -15.80 -5.35 -13.35
C THR A 94 -15.41 -5.79 -14.77
N ASN A 95 -15.20 -4.85 -15.69
CA ASN A 95 -14.73 -5.18 -17.04
C ASN A 95 -13.27 -5.66 -17.00
N ALA A 96 -12.44 -5.05 -16.16
CA ALA A 96 -11.05 -5.48 -15.95
C ALA A 96 -10.99 -6.92 -15.46
N GLY A 97 -11.79 -7.27 -14.45
CA GLY A 97 -11.86 -8.62 -13.92
C GLY A 97 -12.40 -9.64 -14.93
N LYS A 98 -13.50 -9.33 -15.63
CA LYS A 98 -14.06 -10.17 -16.72
C LYS A 98 -13.04 -10.45 -17.80
N THR A 99 -12.32 -9.44 -18.25
CA THR A 99 -11.27 -9.58 -19.28
C THR A 99 -10.17 -10.53 -18.82
N ALA A 100 -9.70 -10.37 -17.58
CA ALA A 100 -8.67 -11.22 -17.01
C ALA A 100 -9.15 -12.68 -16.85
N LEU A 101 -10.40 -12.91 -16.41
CA LEU A 101 -10.98 -14.23 -16.26
C LEU A 101 -11.29 -14.91 -17.61
N ALA A 102 -11.63 -14.14 -18.64
CA ALA A 102 -11.82 -14.65 -20.00
C ALA A 102 -10.49 -15.13 -20.61
N ALA A 103 -9.38 -14.41 -20.31
CA ALA A 103 -8.04 -14.80 -20.76
C ALA A 103 -7.48 -16.01 -20.00
N ASP A 104 -7.70 -16.05 -18.69
CA ASP A 104 -7.31 -17.17 -17.81
C ASP A 104 -8.31 -17.33 -16.65
N PRO A 105 -9.21 -18.33 -16.71
CA PRO A 105 -10.17 -18.60 -15.62
C PRO A 105 -9.50 -18.91 -14.26
N ASN A 106 -8.24 -19.35 -14.28
CA ASN A 106 -7.47 -19.66 -13.08
C ASN A 106 -6.54 -18.51 -12.67
N ASN A 107 -6.67 -17.34 -13.26
CA ASN A 107 -5.83 -16.17 -12.96
C ASN A 107 -5.64 -15.98 -11.45
N PRO A 108 -4.39 -15.97 -10.94
CA PRO A 108 -4.10 -15.85 -9.51
C PRO A 108 -4.34 -14.45 -8.95
N GLY A 109 -4.56 -13.48 -9.82
CA GLY A 109 -4.64 -12.08 -9.51
C GLY A 109 -3.28 -11.40 -9.33
N SER A 110 -3.27 -10.11 -9.56
CA SER A 110 -2.14 -9.22 -9.24
C SER A 110 -2.64 -7.96 -8.55
N LEU A 111 -1.71 -7.22 -7.94
CA LEU A 111 -2.09 -5.95 -7.30
C LEU A 111 -2.55 -4.94 -8.36
N GLY A 112 -1.87 -4.86 -9.50
CA GLY A 112 -2.25 -3.99 -10.62
C GLY A 112 -3.64 -4.29 -11.17
N LEU A 113 -4.03 -5.57 -11.25
CA LEU A 113 -5.38 -5.95 -11.67
C LEU A 113 -6.44 -5.57 -10.63
N ALA A 114 -6.17 -5.80 -9.35
CA ALA A 114 -7.06 -5.40 -8.26
C ALA A 114 -7.23 -3.88 -8.18
N ILE A 115 -6.19 -3.10 -8.53
CA ILE A 115 -6.28 -1.65 -8.70
C ILE A 115 -7.22 -1.29 -9.85
N SER A 116 -7.08 -1.94 -11.02
CA SER A 116 -7.97 -1.70 -12.16
C SER A 116 -9.45 -1.89 -11.78
N GLU A 117 -9.78 -2.97 -11.07
CA GLU A 117 -11.15 -3.22 -10.61
C GLU A 117 -11.64 -2.15 -9.64
N ALA A 118 -10.82 -1.77 -8.66
CA ALA A 118 -11.20 -0.76 -7.67
C ALA A 118 -11.38 0.64 -8.30
N VAL A 119 -10.51 1.02 -9.24
CA VAL A 119 -10.60 2.29 -9.96
C VAL A 119 -11.81 2.31 -10.89
N GLU A 120 -12.09 1.21 -11.61
CA GLU A 120 -13.28 1.08 -12.48
C GLU A 120 -14.57 1.30 -11.68
N GLU A 121 -14.70 0.68 -10.50
CA GLU A 121 -15.86 0.89 -9.64
C GLU A 121 -15.95 2.35 -9.17
N ALA A 122 -14.85 2.94 -8.68
CA ALA A 122 -14.85 4.33 -8.25
C ALA A 122 -15.27 5.28 -9.36
N ALA A 123 -14.75 5.10 -10.58
CA ALA A 123 -15.08 5.93 -11.74
C ALA A 123 -16.56 5.79 -12.18
N SER A 124 -17.21 4.67 -11.89
CA SER A 124 -18.61 4.44 -12.22
C SER A 124 -19.61 5.15 -11.29
N ARG A 125 -19.15 5.75 -10.18
CA ARG A 125 -19.99 6.31 -9.10
C ARG A 125 -19.53 7.71 -8.70
N LYS A 126 -20.50 8.57 -8.34
CA LYS A 126 -20.22 9.94 -7.89
C LYS A 126 -19.94 10.05 -6.38
N ASP A 127 -20.35 9.05 -5.61
CA ASP A 127 -20.25 9.01 -4.14
C ASP A 127 -19.06 8.17 -3.64
N THR A 128 -18.23 7.70 -4.57
CA THR A 128 -17.18 6.71 -4.31
C THR A 128 -15.84 7.23 -4.81
N ASN A 129 -14.82 7.15 -3.97
CA ASN A 129 -13.44 7.42 -4.36
C ASN A 129 -12.57 6.17 -4.22
N TYR A 130 -11.54 6.08 -5.06
CA TYR A 130 -10.47 5.10 -4.93
C TYR A 130 -9.45 5.57 -3.88
N SER A 131 -8.98 4.64 -3.05
CA SER A 131 -8.01 4.89 -1.99
C SER A 131 -6.82 3.94 -2.14
N LEU A 132 -5.59 4.47 -2.08
CA LEU A 132 -4.35 3.73 -2.30
C LEU A 132 -3.42 3.86 -1.09
N GLY A 133 -2.84 2.75 -0.64
CA GLY A 133 -2.02 2.67 0.58
C GLY A 133 -0.52 2.75 0.38
N SER A 134 -0.04 3.13 -0.81
CA SER A 134 1.38 3.21 -1.17
C SER A 134 1.57 4.04 -2.43
N VAL A 135 2.80 4.19 -2.93
CA VAL A 135 3.19 4.78 -4.24
C VAL A 135 2.96 6.29 -4.37
N LEU A 136 1.94 6.86 -3.77
CA LEU A 136 1.58 8.26 -3.94
C LEU A 136 2.28 9.18 -2.93
N ASN A 137 2.67 10.37 -3.36
CA ASN A 137 3.39 11.35 -2.53
C ASN A 137 2.70 11.67 -1.21
N HIS A 138 1.35 11.81 -1.21
CA HIS A 138 0.61 12.07 0.02
C HIS A 138 0.68 10.89 0.99
N VAL A 139 0.72 9.65 0.49
CA VAL A 139 0.90 8.46 1.33
C VAL A 139 2.28 8.46 1.97
N CYS A 140 3.34 8.71 1.18
CA CYS A 140 4.70 8.82 1.68
C CYS A 140 4.80 9.91 2.77
N LEU A 141 4.15 11.06 2.55
CA LEU A 141 4.09 12.16 3.53
C LEU A 141 3.37 11.74 4.82
N HIS A 142 2.20 11.13 4.74
CA HIS A 142 1.46 10.64 5.92
C HIS A 142 2.31 9.67 6.75
N GLN A 143 3.08 8.81 6.10
CA GLN A 143 3.90 7.82 6.77
C GLN A 143 5.11 8.41 7.50
N THR A 144 5.51 9.65 7.20
CA THR A 144 6.67 10.27 7.89
C THR A 144 6.48 10.43 9.40
N VAL A 145 5.26 10.34 9.91
CA VAL A 145 5.00 10.29 11.35
C VAL A 145 5.80 9.18 12.05
N ILE A 146 6.04 8.06 11.37
CA ILE A 146 6.80 6.91 11.89
C ILE A 146 8.25 7.31 12.20
N GLY A 147 8.93 7.91 11.23
CA GLY A 147 10.32 8.37 11.42
C GLY A 147 10.43 9.58 12.34
N LEU A 148 9.43 10.47 12.35
CA LEU A 148 9.39 11.61 13.29
C LEU A 148 9.26 11.12 14.75
N GLU A 149 8.40 10.12 14.98
CA GLU A 149 8.30 9.48 16.30
C GLU A 149 9.60 8.74 16.67
N ALA A 150 10.19 8.00 15.73
CA ALA A 150 11.44 7.29 15.95
C ALA A 150 12.56 8.25 16.38
N LYS A 151 12.67 9.43 15.76
CA LYS A 151 13.63 10.46 16.17
C LYS A 151 13.42 10.90 17.61
N LYS A 152 12.17 11.18 18.01
CA LYS A 152 11.85 11.55 19.40
C LYS A 152 12.12 10.41 20.39
N GLN A 153 11.93 9.17 19.95
CA GLN A 153 12.23 7.99 20.76
C GLN A 153 13.75 7.83 20.96
N PHE A 154 14.56 8.08 19.92
CA PHE A 154 16.02 8.12 20.02
C PHE A 154 16.52 9.24 20.95
N GLU A 155 15.93 10.43 20.90
CA GLU A 155 16.24 11.52 21.82
C GLU A 155 16.04 11.09 23.30
N LYS A 156 14.93 10.36 23.59
CA LYS A 156 14.64 9.87 24.95
C LYS A 156 15.67 8.88 25.48
N VAL A 157 16.27 8.08 24.61
CA VAL A 157 17.28 7.08 25.02
C VAL A 157 18.72 7.59 24.85
N GLY A 158 18.89 8.83 24.42
CA GLY A 158 20.20 9.46 24.25
C GLY A 158 21.05 8.80 23.16
N ASP A 159 20.41 8.30 22.08
CA ASP A 159 21.08 7.59 21.00
C ASP A 159 20.66 8.14 19.62
N TYR A 160 21.38 7.77 18.56
CA TYR A 160 21.06 8.15 17.18
C TYR A 160 21.53 7.04 16.22
N PRO A 161 20.76 6.67 15.16
CA PRO A 161 21.12 5.56 14.31
C PRO A 161 22.23 5.91 13.33
N ASP A 162 23.24 5.06 13.19
CA ASP A 162 24.19 5.10 12.07
C ASP A 162 23.55 4.66 10.76
N MET A 163 22.51 3.82 10.83
CA MET A 163 21.85 3.24 9.67
C MET A 163 20.37 3.02 9.93
N VAL A 164 19.53 3.37 8.94
CA VAL A 164 18.09 3.13 8.93
C VAL A 164 17.76 2.18 7.79
N PHE A 165 17.14 1.04 8.14
CA PHE A 165 16.63 0.06 7.18
C PHE A 165 15.12 0.07 7.16
N ALA A 166 14.54 0.05 5.97
CA ALA A 166 13.11 -0.17 5.81
C ALA A 166 12.80 -0.91 4.51
N CYS A 167 11.69 -1.64 4.47
CA CYS A 167 11.28 -2.35 3.27
C CYS A 167 10.69 -1.39 2.24
N CYS A 168 10.87 -1.73 0.95
CA CYS A 168 10.35 -1.00 -0.18
C CYS A 168 9.52 -1.93 -1.07
N GLY A 169 8.22 -1.65 -1.16
CA GLY A 169 7.30 -2.26 -2.10
C GLY A 169 6.81 -1.16 -3.04
N GLY A 170 5.91 -0.29 -2.59
CA GLY A 170 5.54 0.95 -3.27
C GLY A 170 6.11 2.21 -2.62
N GLY A 171 7.13 2.10 -1.77
CA GLY A 171 7.88 3.20 -1.18
C GLY A 171 7.40 3.70 0.19
N SER A 172 6.14 3.51 0.56
CA SER A 172 5.55 4.16 1.73
C SER A 172 6.19 3.80 3.08
N ASN A 173 6.62 2.55 3.27
CA ASN A 173 7.31 2.12 4.50
C ASN A 173 8.70 2.75 4.59
N PHE A 174 9.46 2.70 3.50
CA PHE A 174 10.78 3.31 3.45
C PHE A 174 10.70 4.82 3.62
N ALA A 175 9.84 5.51 2.86
CA ALA A 175 9.65 6.95 2.97
C ALA A 175 9.26 7.37 4.40
N GLY A 176 8.27 6.69 4.97
CA GLY A 176 7.80 6.99 6.33
C GLY A 176 8.87 6.85 7.39
N THR A 177 9.71 5.82 7.28
CA THR A 177 10.75 5.54 8.25
C THR A 177 11.99 6.42 8.02
N ALA A 178 12.45 6.57 6.76
CA ALA A 178 13.75 7.11 6.42
C ALA A 178 13.75 8.63 6.11
N PHE A 179 12.67 9.19 5.55
CA PHE A 179 12.68 10.59 5.11
C PHE A 179 12.93 11.61 6.24
N PRO A 180 12.42 11.45 7.47
CA PRO A 180 12.80 12.33 8.57
C PRO A 180 14.30 12.31 8.90
N PHE A 181 14.99 11.18 8.69
CA PHE A 181 16.44 11.06 8.82
C PHE A 181 17.19 11.58 7.58
N LEU A 182 16.54 11.57 6.39
CA LEU A 182 17.11 12.20 5.20
C LEU A 182 17.27 13.71 5.38
N ALA A 183 16.34 14.38 6.07
CA ALA A 183 16.48 15.78 6.44
C ALA A 183 17.72 16.01 7.33
N ASP A 184 17.96 15.14 8.30
CA ASP A 184 19.16 15.20 9.15
C ASP A 184 20.44 14.95 8.34
N LYS A 185 20.41 13.99 7.40
CA LYS A 185 21.53 13.72 6.50
C LYS A 185 21.84 14.92 5.62
N ALA A 186 20.82 15.58 5.07
CA ALA A 186 20.97 16.81 4.30
C ALA A 186 21.57 17.97 5.14
N ALA A 187 21.27 17.99 6.44
CA ALA A 187 21.85 18.92 7.41
C ALA A 187 23.26 18.50 7.90
N GLY A 188 23.87 17.48 7.31
CA GLY A 188 25.25 17.06 7.58
C GLY A 188 25.43 15.92 8.59
N LYS A 189 24.35 15.35 9.16
CA LYS A 189 24.47 14.17 10.02
C LYS A 189 24.87 12.93 9.22
N LYS A 190 25.74 12.11 9.80
CA LYS A 190 26.17 10.85 9.20
C LYS A 190 25.13 9.76 9.51
N VAL A 191 24.25 9.48 8.57
CA VAL A 191 23.30 8.36 8.64
C VAL A 191 23.18 7.71 7.26
N ARG A 192 23.21 6.38 7.21
CA ARG A 192 22.98 5.59 5.99
C ARG A 192 21.53 5.16 5.94
N LEU A 193 20.87 5.41 4.82
CA LEU A 193 19.48 4.98 4.58
C LEU A 193 19.50 3.82 3.57
N VAL A 194 18.82 2.72 3.90
CA VAL A 194 18.84 1.49 3.10
C VAL A 194 17.42 1.03 2.84
N ALA A 195 16.99 1.08 1.59
CA ALA A 195 15.76 0.49 1.11
C ALA A 195 15.98 -1.00 0.80
N ALA A 196 15.15 -1.87 1.34
CA ALA A 196 15.22 -3.31 1.11
C ALA A 196 14.01 -3.78 0.30
N GLU A 197 14.26 -4.35 -0.87
CA GLU A 197 13.22 -4.88 -1.76
C GLU A 197 13.36 -6.40 -1.95
N PRO A 198 12.30 -7.13 -2.34
CA PRO A 198 12.41 -8.55 -2.66
C PRO A 198 13.06 -8.75 -4.03
N SER A 199 13.94 -9.72 -4.15
CA SER A 199 14.58 -10.07 -5.43
C SER A 199 13.58 -10.55 -6.49
N SER A 200 12.39 -10.98 -6.09
CA SER A 200 11.29 -11.40 -6.97
C SER A 200 10.48 -10.24 -7.55
N CYS A 201 10.64 -9.03 -7.01
CA CYS A 201 9.96 -7.81 -7.46
C CYS A 201 10.91 -6.61 -7.28
N PRO A 202 12.01 -6.56 -8.05
CA PRO A 202 13.14 -5.66 -7.82
C PRO A 202 12.95 -4.31 -8.52
N SER A 203 11.92 -3.54 -8.15
CA SER A 203 11.58 -2.28 -8.78
C SER A 203 12.70 -1.23 -8.69
N LEU A 204 13.39 -1.12 -7.56
CA LEU A 204 14.48 -0.15 -7.37
C LEU A 204 15.77 -0.55 -8.09
N THR A 205 16.14 -1.86 -8.06
CA THR A 205 17.45 -2.30 -8.57
C THR A 205 17.42 -2.70 -10.03
N LYS A 206 16.26 -3.10 -10.59
CA LYS A 206 16.11 -3.54 -11.98
C LYS A 206 15.03 -2.79 -12.75
N GLY A 207 14.18 -2.04 -12.07
CA GLY A 207 13.18 -1.18 -12.71
C GLY A 207 13.81 0.05 -13.36
N VAL A 208 13.07 0.68 -14.26
CA VAL A 208 13.43 1.96 -14.86
C VAL A 208 12.67 3.10 -14.20
N TYR A 209 13.29 4.25 -14.04
CA TYR A 209 12.61 5.44 -13.53
C TYR A 209 11.89 6.16 -14.67
N ALA A 210 10.59 5.87 -14.81
CA ALA A 210 9.77 6.33 -15.94
C ALA A 210 8.34 6.65 -15.54
N TYR A 211 7.56 7.23 -16.44
CA TYR A 211 6.12 7.34 -16.29
C TYR A 211 5.48 5.99 -16.64
N ASP A 212 4.65 5.47 -15.73
CA ASP A 212 3.90 4.24 -15.95
C ASP A 212 2.51 4.32 -15.30
N PHE A 213 1.62 3.40 -15.65
CA PHE A 213 0.34 3.26 -14.99
C PHE A 213 0.48 2.53 -13.66
N GLY A 214 -0.34 2.90 -12.69
CA GLY A 214 -0.42 2.21 -11.40
C GLY A 214 -1.15 0.86 -11.48
N ASP A 215 -1.86 0.60 -12.59
CA ASP A 215 -2.72 -0.55 -12.77
C ASP A 215 -2.55 -1.21 -14.16
N VAL A 216 -2.97 -2.46 -14.27
CA VAL A 216 -2.81 -3.26 -15.50
C VAL A 216 -3.63 -2.72 -16.68
N SER A 217 -4.82 -2.17 -16.42
CA SER A 217 -5.74 -1.71 -17.47
C SER A 217 -5.51 -0.25 -17.92
N GLY A 218 -4.57 0.46 -17.26
CA GLY A 218 -4.28 1.85 -17.59
C GLY A 218 -5.40 2.84 -17.19
N TYR A 219 -6.15 2.52 -16.14
CA TYR A 219 -7.22 3.37 -15.62
C TYR A 219 -6.72 4.45 -14.66
N THR A 220 -5.54 4.25 -14.07
CA THR A 220 -4.88 5.25 -13.23
C THR A 220 -4.16 6.30 -14.07
N PRO A 221 -3.95 7.50 -13.52
CA PRO A 221 -3.05 8.47 -14.16
C PRO A 221 -1.62 7.91 -14.30
N LEU A 222 -0.91 8.37 -15.32
CA LEU A 222 0.54 8.13 -15.45
C LEU A 222 1.28 8.77 -14.27
N MET A 223 2.10 7.99 -13.58
CA MET A 223 2.89 8.42 -12.44
C MET A 223 4.37 8.13 -12.67
N LYS A 224 5.23 9.06 -12.26
CA LYS A 224 6.68 8.87 -12.29
C LYS A 224 7.08 7.92 -11.15
N MET A 225 7.69 6.78 -11.48
CA MET A 225 8.07 5.74 -10.51
C MET A 225 9.23 4.91 -11.02
N TYR A 226 9.88 4.17 -10.14
CA TYR A 226 10.70 3.02 -10.54
C TYR A 226 9.76 1.86 -10.88
N THR A 227 9.72 1.43 -12.13
CA THR A 227 8.75 0.44 -12.60
C THR A 227 9.41 -0.75 -13.29
N LEU A 228 8.78 -1.91 -13.13
CA LEU A 228 9.06 -3.15 -13.87
C LEU A 228 8.12 -3.32 -15.08
N GLY A 229 7.21 -2.34 -15.31
CA GLY A 229 6.11 -2.41 -16.26
C GLY A 229 4.78 -2.71 -15.59
N HIS A 230 3.71 -1.98 -15.95
CA HIS A 230 2.38 -2.13 -15.33
C HIS A 230 1.73 -3.50 -15.59
N ASP A 231 2.19 -4.23 -16.60
CA ASP A 231 1.80 -5.60 -16.92
C ASP A 231 2.63 -6.68 -16.19
N PHE A 232 3.65 -6.27 -15.43
CA PHE A 232 4.50 -7.21 -14.68
C PHE A 232 3.68 -8.04 -13.68
N MET A 233 3.75 -9.36 -13.83
CA MET A 233 3.08 -10.32 -12.95
C MET A 233 4.06 -10.84 -11.88
N PRO A 234 3.94 -10.41 -10.62
CA PRO A 234 4.80 -10.89 -9.54
C PRO A 234 4.59 -12.40 -9.30
N PRO A 235 5.65 -13.17 -9.00
CA PRO A 235 5.53 -14.57 -8.61
C PRO A 235 4.58 -14.77 -7.43
N SER A 236 3.86 -15.90 -7.41
CA SER A 236 2.89 -16.23 -6.35
C SER A 236 3.55 -16.71 -5.04
N ILE A 237 4.64 -16.05 -4.64
CA ILE A 237 5.34 -16.31 -3.38
C ILE A 237 4.80 -15.45 -2.25
N HIS A 238 4.98 -15.90 -1.00
CA HIS A 238 4.63 -15.09 0.16
C HIS A 238 5.65 -13.95 0.34
N ALA A 239 5.23 -12.71 0.13
CA ALA A 239 6.09 -11.52 0.21
C ALA A 239 5.49 -10.38 1.04
N GLY A 240 4.51 -10.64 1.87
CA GLY A 240 4.01 -9.71 2.89
C GLY A 240 3.54 -8.33 2.42
N GLY A 241 3.20 -8.15 1.12
CA GLY A 241 2.82 -6.85 0.55
C GLY A 241 3.89 -6.23 -0.35
N LEU A 242 4.99 -6.92 -0.60
CA LEU A 242 6.12 -6.47 -1.44
C LEU A 242 6.02 -7.06 -2.86
N ARG A 243 4.84 -7.02 -3.48
CA ARG A 243 4.53 -7.63 -4.78
C ARG A 243 3.82 -6.63 -5.69
N TYR A 244 4.42 -5.46 -5.87
CA TYR A 244 3.92 -4.42 -6.74
C TYR A 244 5.00 -4.01 -7.74
N HIS A 245 4.60 -3.69 -8.99
CA HIS A 245 5.52 -3.40 -10.09
C HIS A 245 6.22 -2.05 -9.99
N GLY A 246 5.71 -1.12 -9.17
CA GLY A 246 6.19 0.26 -9.10
C GLY A 246 6.55 0.71 -7.69
N ASP A 247 7.51 1.63 -7.61
CA ASP A 247 7.96 2.28 -6.38
C ASP A 247 8.07 3.79 -6.62
N SER A 248 7.56 4.61 -5.67
CA SER A 248 7.55 6.08 -5.78
C SER A 248 8.92 6.74 -5.58
#